data_e7ead6d8b1bd8822ce5b7968b09e326b
#
_entry.id   e7ead6d8b1bd8822ce5b7968b09e326b
#
_cell.length_a   1.000
_cell.length_b   1.000
_cell.length_c   1.000
_cell.angle_alpha   90.00
_cell.angle_beta   90.00
_cell.angle_gamma   90.00
#
_symmetry.space_group_name_H-M   'P 1'
#
loop_
_entity.id
_entity.type
_entity.pdbx_description
1 polymer ?
#
loop_
_entity_poly.entity_id
_entity_poly.type
_entity_poly.pdbx_seq_one_letter_code
_entity_poly.pdbx_strand_id
1 'polypeptide(L)'
;MEADPGWGFSWKSIPLAFVPQLAIRRAGRGGQRDPLLELRLVLLTFVAAIFSIGVVAFFLGNMSEGAESTGLSVAIVVAVGCTSLLAQRVVPRPLDCTSLESLASSYRTRFFLRLAISEAAALAGFCLDVALGPWWVYFVGAGFALIGFSQLAPTVRHLIQDQDSLSLNGCPRSLVEALRLPPISQL
;
A
#
# COMPACT_ATOMS: atom_id res chain seq x y z
N MET A 1 2.61 27.73 2.19
CA MET A 1 2.45 26.31 1.81
C MET A 1 3.84 25.68 1.84
N GLU A 2 4.10 24.86 2.81
CA GLU A 2 5.37 24.14 2.90
C GLU A 2 5.36 22.99 1.90
N ALA A 3 6.29 23.00 0.96
CA ALA A 3 6.33 22.03 -0.13
C ALA A 3 6.63 20.62 0.41
N ASP A 4 5.90 19.61 -0.07
CA ASP A 4 6.21 18.21 0.22
C ASP A 4 7.63 17.90 -0.31
N PRO A 5 8.57 17.37 0.53
CA PRO A 5 9.93 17.04 0.10
C PRO A 5 9.96 15.91 -0.96
N GLY A 6 8.81 15.33 -1.31
CA GLY A 6 8.69 14.29 -2.32
C GLY A 6 9.29 12.95 -1.90
N TRP A 7 9.48 12.06 -2.87
CA TRP A 7 10.01 10.71 -2.64
C TRP A 7 11.52 10.63 -2.47
N GLY A 8 12.27 11.71 -2.75
CA GLY A 8 13.74 11.70 -2.74
C GLY A 8 14.35 11.28 -1.40
N PHE A 9 13.71 11.64 -0.28
CA PHE A 9 14.13 11.20 1.05
C PHE A 9 13.75 9.74 1.33
N SER A 10 12.59 9.30 0.82
CA SER A 10 12.08 7.92 1.03
C SER A 10 12.93 6.88 0.33
N TRP A 11 13.49 7.18 -0.86
CA TRP A 11 14.39 6.27 -1.57
C TRP A 11 15.67 5.97 -0.79
N LYS A 12 16.23 6.95 -0.08
CA LYS A 12 17.38 6.74 0.81
C LYS A 12 17.06 5.88 2.02
N SER A 13 15.78 5.69 2.32
CA SER A 13 15.28 4.88 3.44
C SER A 13 14.89 3.46 3.04
N ILE A 14 14.97 3.08 1.76
CA ILE A 14 14.66 1.71 1.29
C ILE A 14 15.43 0.63 2.07
N PRO A 15 16.73 0.75 2.33
CA PRO A 15 17.43 -0.26 3.14
C PRO A 15 16.85 -0.41 4.56
N LEU A 16 16.23 0.65 5.08
CA LEU A 16 15.57 0.65 6.39
C LEU A 16 14.21 -0.04 6.38
N ALA A 17 13.54 -0.15 5.22
CA ALA A 17 12.28 -0.88 5.08
C ALA A 17 12.48 -2.40 5.28
N PHE A 18 13.66 -2.94 4.93
CA PHE A 18 14.02 -4.34 5.16
C PHE A 18 14.45 -4.63 6.60
N VAL A 19 14.74 -3.60 7.41
CA VAL A 19 15.11 -3.75 8.82
C VAL A 19 14.26 -2.80 9.67
N PRO A 20 12.99 -3.14 9.92
CA PRO A 20 12.03 -2.26 10.59
C PRO A 20 12.49 -1.78 11.97
N GLN A 21 13.30 -2.56 12.68
CA GLN A 21 13.86 -2.16 13.99
C GLN A 21 14.84 -0.98 13.88
N LEU A 22 15.60 -0.87 12.80
CA LEU A 22 16.49 0.26 12.54
C LEU A 22 15.72 1.51 12.11
N ALA A 23 14.62 1.33 11.36
CA ALA A 23 13.72 2.41 10.98
C ALA A 23 13.08 3.05 12.21
N ILE A 24 12.58 2.23 13.16
CA ILE A 24 11.97 2.69 14.41
C ILE A 24 13.01 3.41 15.29
N ARG A 25 14.24 2.89 15.40
CA ARG A 25 15.31 3.53 16.20
C ARG A 25 15.79 4.85 15.61
N ARG A 26 15.83 5.00 14.27
CA ARG A 26 16.20 6.26 13.62
C ARG A 26 15.09 7.30 13.69
N ALA A 27 13.84 6.89 13.53
CA ALA A 27 12.68 7.77 13.68
C ALA A 27 12.57 8.33 15.12
N GLY A 28 13.06 7.60 16.14
CA GLY A 28 13.06 8.05 17.54
C GLY A 28 14.19 9.01 17.92
N ARG A 29 15.21 9.21 17.06
CA ARG A 29 16.42 9.98 17.41
C ARG A 29 16.49 11.42 16.90
N GLY A 30 15.59 11.85 16.06
CA GLY A 30 15.75 13.16 15.45
C GLY A 30 14.42 13.80 15.06
N GLY A 31 13.85 14.61 15.92
CA GLY A 31 12.90 15.63 15.52
C GLY A 31 11.54 15.08 15.05
N GLN A 32 10.64 15.97 14.91
CA GLN A 32 9.25 15.81 14.47
C GLN A 32 9.07 14.70 13.41
N ARG A 33 8.43 13.60 13.82
CA ARG A 33 8.04 12.51 12.89
C ARG A 33 7.13 13.10 11.83
N ASP A 34 7.52 13.02 10.58
CA ASP A 34 6.64 13.36 9.46
C ASP A 34 5.71 12.17 9.17
N PRO A 35 4.41 12.23 9.54
CA PRO A 35 3.50 11.10 9.36
C PRO A 35 3.28 10.74 7.87
N LEU A 36 3.54 11.67 6.96
CA LEU A 36 3.52 11.40 5.53
C LEU A 36 4.66 10.46 5.12
N LEU A 37 5.83 10.62 5.74
CA LEU A 37 6.96 9.70 5.57
C LEU A 37 6.62 8.30 6.11
N GLU A 38 5.90 8.22 7.24
CA GLU A 38 5.44 6.93 7.79
C GLU A 38 4.55 6.18 6.80
N LEU A 39 3.58 6.84 6.15
CA LEU A 39 2.73 6.22 5.12
C LEU A 39 3.54 5.70 3.92
N ARG A 40 4.56 6.45 3.49
CA ARG A 40 5.47 6.01 2.41
C ARG A 40 6.30 4.81 2.82
N LEU A 41 6.81 4.79 4.05
CA LEU A 41 7.56 3.65 4.59
C LEU A 41 6.68 2.41 4.73
N VAL A 42 5.45 2.55 5.18
CA VAL A 42 4.48 1.45 5.21
C VAL A 42 4.28 0.87 3.81
N LEU A 43 4.01 1.71 2.80
CA LEU A 43 3.87 1.23 1.42
C LEU A 43 5.11 0.47 0.93
N LEU A 44 6.31 1.01 1.17
CA LEU A 44 7.57 0.35 0.81
C LEU A 44 7.74 -1.00 1.53
N THR A 45 7.33 -1.09 2.79
CA THR A 45 7.36 -2.35 3.57
C THR A 45 6.45 -3.40 2.94
N PHE A 46 5.24 -3.03 2.52
CA PHE A 46 4.34 -3.94 1.81
C PHE A 46 4.89 -4.40 0.45
N VAL A 47 5.48 -3.48 -0.31
CA VAL A 47 6.19 -3.83 -1.55
C VAL A 47 7.32 -4.83 -1.27
N ALA A 48 8.14 -4.58 -0.24
CA ALA A 48 9.22 -5.47 0.16
C ALA A 48 8.68 -6.85 0.61
N ALA A 49 7.55 -6.88 1.32
CA ALA A 49 6.89 -8.12 1.74
C ALA A 49 6.45 -8.95 0.52
N ILE A 50 5.84 -8.33 -0.50
CA ILE A 50 5.49 -9.03 -1.76
C ILE A 50 6.73 -9.65 -2.40
N PHE A 51 7.85 -8.93 -2.51
CA PHE A 51 9.07 -9.49 -3.06
C PHE A 51 9.62 -10.65 -2.21
N SER A 52 9.58 -10.53 -0.88
CA SER A 52 10.02 -11.59 0.03
C SER A 52 9.17 -12.85 -0.09
N ILE A 53 7.85 -12.70 -0.16
CA ILE A 53 6.91 -13.82 -0.40
C ILE A 53 7.18 -14.43 -1.78
N GLY A 54 7.49 -13.62 -2.80
CA GLY A 54 7.84 -14.10 -4.14
C GLY A 54 9.07 -14.98 -4.16
N VAL A 55 10.09 -14.65 -3.37
CA VAL A 55 11.27 -15.52 -3.19
C VAL A 55 10.87 -16.85 -2.57
N VAL A 56 10.03 -16.84 -1.52
CA VAL A 56 9.54 -18.06 -0.88
C VAL A 56 8.71 -18.89 -1.86
N ALA A 57 7.77 -18.28 -2.59
CA ALA A 57 6.94 -18.93 -3.61
C ALA A 57 7.81 -19.62 -4.67
N PHE A 58 8.85 -18.94 -5.16
CA PHE A 58 9.79 -19.52 -6.13
C PHE A 58 10.49 -20.78 -5.61
N PHE A 59 10.96 -20.78 -4.37
CA PHE A 59 11.62 -21.94 -3.79
C PHE A 59 10.65 -23.09 -3.51
N LEU A 60 9.44 -22.80 -3.01
CA LEU A 60 8.42 -23.82 -2.73
C LEU A 60 7.92 -24.45 -4.04
N GLY A 61 7.64 -23.65 -5.05
CA GLY A 61 7.08 -24.13 -6.30
C GLY A 61 8.04 -25.00 -7.12
N ASN A 62 9.35 -24.78 -7.00
CA ASN A 62 10.34 -25.65 -7.62
C ASN A 62 10.43 -27.06 -6.98
N MET A 63 9.82 -27.25 -5.81
CA MET A 63 9.76 -28.55 -5.12
C MET A 63 8.48 -29.35 -5.44
N SER A 64 7.50 -28.73 -6.11
CA SER A 64 6.21 -29.34 -6.42
C SER A 64 6.21 -29.89 -7.84
N GLU A 65 6.20 -31.20 -7.99
CA GLU A 65 5.98 -31.87 -9.28
C GLU A 65 4.47 -31.97 -9.57
N GLY A 66 4.00 -31.33 -10.67
CA GLY A 66 2.72 -31.59 -11.28
C GLY A 66 1.58 -30.62 -10.95
N ALA A 67 1.42 -29.61 -11.78
CA ALA A 67 0.26 -28.72 -11.76
C ALA A 67 -0.80 -29.18 -12.77
N GLU A 68 -1.77 -30.00 -12.33
CA GLU A 68 -2.87 -30.44 -13.20
C GLU A 68 -3.91 -29.36 -13.52
N SER A 69 -3.98 -28.26 -12.77
CA SER A 69 -5.04 -27.25 -12.87
C SER A 69 -4.56 -25.81 -13.09
N THR A 70 -3.50 -25.63 -13.88
CA THR A 70 -2.91 -24.30 -14.15
C THR A 70 -3.92 -23.27 -14.65
N GLY A 71 -4.83 -23.67 -15.56
CA GLY A 71 -5.83 -22.76 -16.14
C GLY A 71 -6.81 -22.21 -15.09
N LEU A 72 -7.25 -23.04 -14.16
CA LEU A 72 -8.17 -22.64 -13.09
C LEU A 72 -7.47 -21.66 -12.13
N SER A 73 -6.24 -21.96 -11.72
CA SER A 73 -5.47 -21.10 -10.82
C SER A 73 -5.28 -19.70 -11.39
N VAL A 74 -4.91 -19.62 -12.66
CA VAL A 74 -4.76 -18.33 -13.37
C VAL A 74 -6.09 -17.58 -13.43
N ALA A 75 -7.17 -18.26 -13.80
CA ALA A 75 -8.49 -17.64 -13.89
C ALA A 75 -8.94 -17.05 -12.53
N ILE A 76 -8.71 -17.76 -11.44
CA ILE A 76 -9.04 -17.27 -10.09
C ILE A 76 -8.19 -16.06 -9.73
N VAL A 77 -6.85 -16.09 -9.91
CA VAL A 77 -5.99 -14.96 -9.58
C VAL A 77 -6.31 -13.73 -10.41
N VAL A 78 -6.58 -13.90 -11.70
CA VAL A 78 -6.98 -12.78 -12.57
C VAL A 78 -8.33 -12.22 -12.13
N ALA A 79 -9.31 -13.06 -11.80
CA ALA A 79 -10.62 -12.62 -11.30
C ALA A 79 -10.47 -11.83 -9.98
N VAL A 80 -9.69 -12.34 -9.03
CA VAL A 80 -9.40 -11.64 -7.76
C VAL A 80 -8.66 -10.34 -8.02
N GLY A 81 -7.63 -10.34 -8.88
CA GLY A 81 -6.87 -9.15 -9.24
C GLY A 81 -7.74 -8.06 -9.87
N CYS A 82 -8.55 -8.40 -10.86
CA CYS A 82 -9.49 -7.46 -11.50
C CYS A 82 -10.50 -6.92 -10.48
N THR A 83 -11.08 -7.79 -9.66
CA THR A 83 -12.03 -7.40 -8.60
C THR A 83 -11.38 -6.46 -7.58
N SER A 84 -10.13 -6.73 -7.17
CA SER A 84 -9.38 -5.86 -6.28
C SER A 84 -9.14 -4.47 -6.87
N LEU A 85 -8.75 -4.38 -8.13
CA LEU A 85 -8.55 -3.09 -8.81
C LEU A 85 -9.87 -2.32 -8.98
N LEU A 86 -10.97 -2.99 -9.27
CA LEU A 86 -12.31 -2.39 -9.33
C LEU A 86 -12.78 -1.93 -7.94
N ALA A 87 -12.62 -2.75 -6.92
CA ALA A 87 -13.01 -2.43 -5.55
C ALA A 87 -12.30 -1.18 -5.04
N GLN A 88 -11.03 -0.96 -5.38
CA GLN A 88 -10.31 0.26 -5.02
C GLN A 88 -10.93 1.54 -5.60
N ARG A 89 -11.62 1.44 -6.76
CA ARG A 89 -12.30 2.58 -7.40
C ARG A 89 -13.69 2.80 -6.84
N VAL A 90 -14.39 1.73 -6.46
CA VAL A 90 -15.80 1.76 -6.03
C VAL A 90 -15.93 2.03 -4.53
N VAL A 91 -14.90 1.72 -3.72
CA VAL A 91 -14.91 1.92 -2.27
C VAL A 91 -14.18 3.24 -1.86
N PRO A 92 -14.59 4.41 -2.36
CA PRO A 92 -14.13 5.68 -1.85
C PRO A 92 -14.95 6.01 -0.60
N ARG A 93 -14.39 5.81 0.59
CA ARG A 93 -14.96 6.42 1.79
C ARG A 93 -14.81 7.95 1.66
N PRO A 94 -15.88 8.74 1.87
CA PRO A 94 -15.77 10.18 1.89
C PRO A 94 -14.76 10.58 2.97
N LEU A 95 -13.92 11.56 2.65
CA LEU A 95 -12.98 12.12 3.61
C LEU A 95 -13.77 13.03 4.58
N ASP A 96 -13.55 12.84 5.87
CA ASP A 96 -14.24 13.63 6.90
C ASP A 96 -13.51 14.96 7.10
N CYS A 97 -14.21 16.05 6.78
CA CYS A 97 -13.71 17.43 6.88
C CYS A 97 -14.11 18.16 8.15
N THR A 98 -14.64 17.49 9.16
CA THR A 98 -15.09 18.14 10.41
C THR A 98 -13.93 18.73 11.21
N SER A 99 -12.79 18.03 11.27
CA SER A 99 -11.56 18.51 11.90
C SER A 99 -10.33 18.09 11.08
N LEU A 100 -9.15 18.69 11.31
CA LEU A 100 -7.89 18.25 10.69
C LEU A 100 -7.54 16.82 11.10
N GLU A 101 -7.84 16.46 12.33
CA GLU A 101 -7.59 15.13 12.89
C GLU A 101 -8.50 14.06 12.25
N SER A 102 -9.81 14.35 12.08
CA SER A 102 -10.73 13.44 11.42
C SER A 102 -10.40 13.30 9.94
N LEU A 103 -9.93 14.35 9.28
CA LEU A 103 -9.43 14.30 7.90
C LEU A 103 -8.21 13.38 7.79
N ALA A 104 -7.23 13.53 8.69
CA ALA A 104 -6.04 12.68 8.72
C ALA A 104 -6.39 11.21 9.01
N SER A 105 -7.26 10.95 9.96
CA SER A 105 -7.72 9.61 10.35
C SER A 105 -8.50 8.94 9.22
N SER A 106 -9.44 9.64 8.59
CA SER A 106 -10.22 9.10 7.47
C SER A 106 -9.34 8.80 6.25
N TYR A 107 -8.34 9.66 5.96
CA TYR A 107 -7.36 9.41 4.89
C TYR A 107 -6.51 8.16 5.17
N ARG A 108 -5.98 8.03 6.39
CA ARG A 108 -5.19 6.84 6.80
C ARG A 108 -6.03 5.57 6.69
N THR A 109 -7.27 5.58 7.18
CA THR A 109 -8.19 4.43 7.07
C THR A 109 -8.44 4.05 5.62
N ARG A 110 -8.70 5.03 4.75
CA ARG A 110 -8.88 4.83 3.31
C ARG A 110 -7.62 4.24 2.67
N PHE A 111 -6.44 4.75 3.04
CA PHE A 111 -5.16 4.26 2.54
C PHE A 111 -4.93 2.79 2.92
N PHE A 112 -5.07 2.43 4.20
CA PHE A 112 -4.89 1.05 4.65
C PHE A 112 -5.91 0.09 4.06
N LEU A 113 -7.17 0.50 3.92
CA LEU A 113 -8.20 -0.32 3.29
C LEU A 113 -7.83 -0.64 1.82
N ARG A 114 -7.45 0.37 1.06
CA ARG A 114 -7.01 0.18 -0.33
C ARG A 114 -5.76 -0.67 -0.44
N LEU A 115 -4.82 -0.50 0.49
CA LEU A 115 -3.61 -1.29 0.58
C LEU A 115 -3.94 -2.78 0.78
N ALA A 116 -4.82 -3.10 1.75
CA ALA A 116 -5.26 -4.46 2.02
C ALA A 116 -6.01 -5.09 0.82
N ILE A 117 -6.87 -4.33 0.14
CA ILE A 117 -7.56 -4.77 -1.07
C ILE A 117 -6.56 -5.10 -2.19
N SER A 118 -5.51 -4.28 -2.36
CA SER A 118 -4.47 -4.53 -3.37
C SER A 118 -3.69 -5.80 -3.07
N GLU A 119 -3.34 -6.02 -1.81
CA GLU A 119 -2.56 -7.17 -1.37
C GLU A 119 -3.31 -8.50 -1.54
N ALA A 120 -4.65 -8.47 -1.48
CA ALA A 120 -5.48 -9.68 -1.59
C ALA A 120 -5.19 -10.48 -2.87
N ALA A 121 -4.84 -9.82 -3.99
CA ALA A 121 -4.48 -10.50 -5.24
C ALA A 121 -3.16 -11.29 -5.12
N ALA A 122 -2.16 -10.73 -4.45
CA ALA A 122 -0.87 -11.41 -4.22
C ALA A 122 -1.05 -12.60 -3.26
N LEU A 123 -1.83 -12.41 -2.19
CA LEU A 123 -2.14 -13.48 -1.24
C LEU A 123 -2.93 -14.63 -1.88
N ALA A 124 -3.91 -14.31 -2.74
CA ALA A 124 -4.64 -15.33 -3.50
C ALA A 124 -3.69 -16.10 -4.42
N GLY A 125 -2.78 -15.40 -5.11
CA GLY A 125 -1.74 -16.03 -5.93
C GLY A 125 -0.85 -16.97 -5.13
N PHE A 126 -0.42 -16.56 -3.94
CA PHE A 126 0.40 -17.37 -3.04
C PHE A 126 -0.35 -18.62 -2.52
N CYS A 127 -1.61 -18.46 -2.10
CA CYS A 127 -2.42 -19.59 -1.67
C CYS A 127 -2.61 -20.62 -2.78
N LEU A 128 -2.81 -20.17 -4.02
CA LEU A 128 -2.99 -21.06 -5.17
C LEU A 128 -1.68 -21.72 -5.60
N ASP A 129 -0.54 -21.02 -5.48
CA ASP A 129 0.79 -21.61 -5.68
C ASP A 129 1.00 -22.79 -4.72
N VAL A 130 0.78 -22.58 -3.42
CA VAL A 130 0.95 -23.62 -2.40
C VAL A 130 -0.07 -24.77 -2.56
N ALA A 131 -1.31 -24.48 -2.97
CA ALA A 131 -2.38 -25.49 -3.03
C ALA A 131 -2.42 -26.27 -4.34
N LEU A 132 -2.12 -25.63 -5.48
CA LEU A 132 -2.38 -26.14 -6.84
C LEU A 132 -1.14 -26.17 -7.74
N GLY A 133 -0.04 -25.61 -7.33
CA GLY A 133 1.28 -25.95 -7.80
C GLY A 133 2.05 -25.04 -8.75
N PRO A 134 1.53 -24.21 -9.69
CA PRO A 134 2.48 -23.50 -10.55
C PRO A 134 2.97 -22.20 -9.86
N TRP A 135 4.23 -22.20 -9.42
CA TRP A 135 4.92 -21.11 -8.71
C TRP A 135 4.78 -19.71 -9.37
N TRP A 136 4.67 -19.65 -10.68
CA TRP A 136 4.55 -18.41 -11.41
C TRP A 136 3.18 -17.74 -11.26
N VAL A 137 2.14 -18.44 -10.81
CA VAL A 137 0.79 -17.90 -10.55
C VAL A 137 0.86 -16.83 -9.45
N TYR A 138 1.74 -16.98 -8.49
CA TYR A 138 2.02 -15.93 -7.50
C TYR A 138 2.39 -14.61 -8.17
N PHE A 139 3.26 -14.62 -9.17
CA PHE A 139 3.74 -13.38 -9.81
C PHE A 139 2.65 -12.67 -10.62
N VAL A 140 1.64 -13.39 -11.09
CA VAL A 140 0.44 -12.77 -11.69
C VAL A 140 -0.31 -11.97 -10.61
N GLY A 141 -0.58 -12.56 -9.46
CA GLY A 141 -1.21 -11.87 -8.33
C GLY A 141 -0.38 -10.70 -7.79
N ALA A 142 0.92 -10.88 -7.66
CA ALA A 142 1.86 -9.83 -7.27
C ALA A 142 1.85 -8.65 -8.27
N GLY A 143 1.75 -8.91 -9.57
CA GLY A 143 1.61 -7.88 -10.61
C GLY A 143 0.37 -7.03 -10.39
N PHE A 144 -0.79 -7.63 -10.12
CA PHE A 144 -2.03 -6.91 -9.78
C PHE A 144 -1.88 -6.07 -8.50
N ALA A 145 -1.25 -6.63 -7.46
CA ALA A 145 -1.01 -5.91 -6.22
C ALA A 145 -0.10 -4.69 -6.42
N LEU A 146 0.99 -4.82 -7.19
CA LEU A 146 1.89 -3.72 -7.50
C LEU A 146 1.21 -2.61 -8.33
N ILE A 147 0.34 -2.97 -9.28
CA ILE A 147 -0.50 -2.01 -10.00
C ILE A 147 -1.40 -1.27 -9.01
N GLY A 148 -2.07 -1.97 -8.10
CA GLY A 148 -2.88 -1.38 -7.05
C GLY A 148 -2.08 -0.42 -6.16
N PHE A 149 -0.90 -0.82 -5.71
CA PHE A 149 0.00 0.02 -4.89
C PHE A 149 0.45 1.27 -5.63
N SER A 150 0.72 1.20 -6.92
CA SER A 150 1.09 2.37 -7.73
C SER A 150 -0.02 3.42 -7.80
N GLN A 151 -1.30 2.99 -7.78
CA GLN A 151 -2.46 3.87 -7.82
C GLN A 151 -2.74 4.57 -6.47
N LEU A 152 -2.35 3.96 -5.35
CA LEU A 152 -2.56 4.51 -4.01
C LEU A 152 -1.32 5.17 -3.40
N ALA A 153 -0.18 5.09 -4.08
CA ALA A 153 1.06 5.67 -3.59
C ALA A 153 0.88 7.18 -3.28
N PRO A 154 1.25 7.66 -2.08
CA PRO A 154 1.10 9.06 -1.69
C PRO A 154 2.14 9.94 -2.41
N THR A 155 1.98 10.06 -3.72
CA THR A 155 2.77 10.95 -4.57
C THR A 155 2.20 12.36 -4.49
N VAL A 156 3.03 13.36 -4.79
CA VAL A 156 2.61 14.77 -4.85
C VAL A 156 1.39 14.94 -5.77
N ARG A 157 1.38 14.24 -6.92
CA ARG A 157 0.28 14.28 -7.88
C ARG A 157 -1.04 13.77 -7.29
N HIS A 158 -1.01 12.62 -6.59
CA HIS A 158 -2.21 12.05 -5.97
C HIS A 158 -2.72 12.92 -4.82
N LEU A 159 -1.80 13.49 -4.01
CA LEU A 159 -2.17 14.40 -2.94
C LEU A 159 -2.85 15.69 -3.46
N ILE A 160 -2.36 16.23 -4.58
CA ILE A 160 -3.00 17.38 -5.24
C ILE A 160 -4.39 17.00 -5.75
N GLN A 161 -4.55 15.85 -6.42
CA GLN A 161 -5.85 15.38 -6.91
C GLN A 161 -6.85 15.15 -5.77
N ASP A 162 -6.41 14.56 -4.64
CA ASP A 162 -7.24 14.37 -3.47
C ASP A 162 -7.60 15.73 -2.83
N GLN A 163 -6.68 16.70 -2.79
CA GLN A 163 -6.94 18.07 -2.31
C GLN A 163 -7.94 18.81 -3.20
N ASP A 164 -7.82 18.69 -4.53
CA ASP A 164 -8.77 19.30 -5.47
C ASP A 164 -10.18 18.71 -5.29
N SER A 165 -10.26 17.39 -5.10
CA SER A 165 -11.52 16.72 -4.80
C SER A 165 -12.14 17.18 -3.49
N LEU A 166 -11.34 17.44 -2.45
CA LEU A 166 -11.80 17.99 -1.17
C LEU A 166 -12.33 19.41 -1.33
N SER A 167 -11.62 20.27 -2.06
CA SER A 167 -12.03 21.65 -2.29
C SER A 167 -13.33 21.74 -3.10
N LEU A 168 -13.51 20.87 -4.11
CA LEU A 168 -14.78 20.76 -4.86
C LEU A 168 -15.96 20.33 -3.99
N ASN A 169 -15.71 19.54 -2.95
CA ASN A 169 -16.72 19.13 -1.97
C ASN A 169 -16.89 20.14 -0.81
N GLY A 170 -16.33 21.34 -0.92
CA GLY A 170 -16.50 22.42 0.06
C GLY A 170 -15.64 22.29 1.31
N CYS A 171 -14.59 21.49 1.27
CA CYS A 171 -13.64 21.34 2.38
C CYS A 171 -12.54 22.42 2.29
N PRO A 172 -12.49 23.39 3.23
CA PRO A 172 -11.50 24.48 3.18
C PRO A 172 -10.13 24.07 3.75
N ARG A 173 -9.97 22.81 4.19
CA ARG A 173 -8.79 22.33 4.95
C ARG A 173 -7.73 21.75 4.03
N SER A 174 -6.46 21.94 4.42
CA SER A 174 -5.32 21.37 3.70
C SER A 174 -5.08 19.91 4.12
N LEU A 175 -5.13 18.99 3.13
CA LEU A 175 -4.86 17.58 3.35
C LEU A 175 -3.40 17.35 3.82
N VAL A 176 -2.45 18.07 3.24
CA VAL A 176 -1.03 17.96 3.59
C VAL A 176 -0.79 18.41 5.04
N GLU A 177 -1.45 19.49 5.47
CA GLU A 177 -1.39 19.96 6.85
C GLU A 177 -1.99 18.93 7.82
N ALA A 178 -3.17 18.39 7.49
CA ALA A 178 -3.80 17.34 8.28
C ALA A 178 -2.92 16.09 8.43
N LEU A 179 -2.27 15.65 7.34
CA LEU A 179 -1.41 14.48 7.35
C LEU A 179 -0.10 14.66 8.13
N ARG A 180 0.30 15.89 8.44
CA ARG A 180 1.49 16.20 9.27
C ARG A 180 1.17 16.25 10.76
N LEU A 181 -0.10 16.22 11.16
CA LEU A 181 -0.47 16.16 12.57
C LEU A 181 -0.07 14.79 13.16
N PRO A 182 0.53 14.77 14.35
CA PRO A 182 0.81 13.53 15.04
C PRO A 182 -0.48 12.77 15.37
N PRO A 183 -0.47 11.43 15.38
CA PRO A 183 -1.63 10.65 15.78
C PRO A 183 -1.99 10.91 17.25
N ILE A 184 -3.29 11.02 17.56
CA ILE A 184 -3.86 11.36 18.89
C ILE A 184 -3.35 10.44 20.02
N SER A 185 -2.90 9.23 19.70
CA SER A 185 -2.37 8.27 20.66
C SER A 185 -1.01 8.64 21.28
N GLN A 186 -0.45 9.83 20.95
CA GLN A 186 0.84 10.30 21.47
C GLN A 186 0.71 11.56 22.35
N LEU A 187 -0.51 12.01 22.62
CA LEU A 187 -0.84 13.04 23.60
C LEU A 187 -1.31 12.40 24.90
#